data_b1705ba2e478473aeed4371b54ecac3b
#
_entry.id   b1705ba2e478473aeed4371b54ecac3b
#
_cell.length_a   1.000
_cell.length_b   1.000
_cell.length_c   1.000
_cell.angle_alpha   90.00
_cell.angle_beta   90.00
_cell.angle_gamma   90.00
#
_symmetry.space_group_name_H-M   'P 1'
#
loop_
_entity.id
_entity.type
_entity.pdbx_description
1 polymer ?
#
loop_
_entity_poly.entity_id
_entity_poly.type
_entity_poly.pdbx_seq_one_letter_code
_entity_poly.pdbx_strand_id
1 'polypeptide(L)'
;MKLLVRNLDRLTTVEELKELFQAFGKVQSCNVIIDQVSGVSKGFGFVEMPRAGEAKIAMKNLNNKTIGSNKIRVKKAEEKNA
;
A
#
# COMPACT_ATOMS: atom_id res chain seq x y z
N MET A 1 -4.28 -8.42 8.11
CA MET A 1 -2.97 -7.82 8.26
C MET A 1 -2.93 -6.50 7.51
N LYS A 2 -2.47 -5.46 8.16
CA LYS A 2 -2.40 -4.13 7.56
C LYS A 2 -0.97 -3.83 7.11
N LEU A 3 -0.84 -3.31 5.90
CA LEU A 3 0.45 -2.99 5.32
C LEU A 3 0.55 -1.50 5.08
N LEU A 4 1.73 -0.94 5.36
CA LEU A 4 2.04 0.45 5.06
C LEU A 4 2.86 0.48 3.77
N VAL A 5 2.40 1.25 2.81
CA VAL A 5 3.09 1.44 1.54
C VAL A 5 3.60 2.87 1.48
N ARG A 6 4.90 3.03 1.32
CA ARG A 6 5.56 4.34 1.32
C ARG A 6 6.22 4.61 -0.02
N ASN A 7 6.59 5.85 -0.21
CA ASN A 7 7.28 6.32 -1.41
C ASN A 7 6.47 6.10 -2.69
N LEU A 8 5.16 6.26 -2.57
CA LEU A 8 4.28 6.18 -3.73
C LEU A 8 4.48 7.37 -4.65
N ASP A 9 4.39 7.12 -5.95
CA ASP A 9 4.28 8.18 -6.93
C ASP A 9 2.99 8.95 -6.65
N ARG A 10 3.05 10.27 -6.75
CA ARG A 10 1.89 11.13 -6.48
C ARG A 10 0.72 10.86 -7.41
N LEU A 11 0.97 10.28 -8.56
CA LEU A 11 -0.07 9.92 -9.52
C LEU A 11 -0.66 8.55 -9.28
N THR A 12 -0.11 7.78 -8.34
CA THR A 12 -0.63 6.47 -8.01
C THR A 12 -1.98 6.60 -7.32
N THR A 13 -3.00 5.98 -7.92
CA THR A 13 -4.36 6.00 -7.37
C THR A 13 -4.59 4.85 -6.41
N VAL A 14 -5.69 4.96 -5.63
CA VAL A 14 -6.14 3.87 -4.76
C VAL A 14 -6.40 2.61 -5.58
N GLU A 15 -6.99 2.77 -6.76
CA GLU A 15 -7.31 1.63 -7.62
C GLU A 15 -6.05 0.91 -8.10
N GLU A 16 -5.04 1.67 -8.50
CA GLU A 16 -3.77 1.09 -8.92
C GLU A 16 -3.10 0.34 -7.78
N LEU A 17 -3.08 0.95 -6.60
CA LEU A 17 -2.50 0.32 -5.41
C LEU A 17 -3.23 -0.97 -5.07
N LYS A 18 -4.55 -0.94 -5.10
CA LYS A 18 -5.37 -2.12 -4.84
C LYS A 18 -5.07 -3.25 -5.82
N GLU A 19 -4.96 -2.94 -7.10
CA GLU A 19 -4.65 -3.94 -8.12
C GLU A 19 -3.31 -4.61 -7.91
N LEU A 20 -2.31 -3.85 -7.49
CA LEU A 20 -0.99 -4.41 -7.20
C LEU A 20 -1.06 -5.49 -6.12
N PHE A 21 -1.85 -5.25 -5.10
CA PHE A 21 -1.97 -6.19 -3.99
C PHE A 21 -2.95 -7.32 -4.29
N GLN A 22 -3.98 -7.06 -5.09
CA GLN A 22 -4.93 -8.10 -5.50
C GLN A 22 -4.28 -9.22 -6.29
N ALA A 23 -3.17 -8.95 -6.96
CA ALA A 23 -2.43 -9.98 -7.68
C ALA A 23 -1.91 -11.07 -6.75
N PHE A 24 -1.78 -10.78 -5.46
CA PHE A 24 -1.24 -11.72 -4.47
C PHE A 24 -2.29 -12.28 -3.53
N GLY A 25 -3.47 -11.70 -3.51
CA GLY A 25 -4.54 -12.18 -2.65
C GLY A 25 -5.65 -11.17 -2.47
N LYS A 26 -6.58 -11.50 -1.60
CA LYS A 26 -7.73 -10.64 -1.36
C LYS A 26 -7.33 -9.37 -0.61
N VAL A 27 -7.80 -8.24 -1.10
CA VAL A 27 -7.63 -6.95 -0.44
C VAL A 27 -8.95 -6.57 0.24
N GLN A 28 -8.90 -6.35 1.54
CA GLN A 28 -10.06 -5.95 2.32
C GLN A 28 -10.31 -4.46 2.23
N SER A 29 -9.24 -3.66 2.35
CA SER A 29 -9.34 -2.22 2.20
C SER A 29 -8.03 -1.66 1.68
N CYS A 30 -8.10 -0.50 1.06
CA CYS A 30 -6.95 0.16 0.48
C CYS A 30 -7.19 1.67 0.50
N ASN A 31 -6.21 2.42 0.98
CA ASN A 31 -6.30 3.87 1.04
C ASN A 31 -4.97 4.50 0.64
N VAL A 32 -5.04 5.63 -0.03
CA VAL A 32 -3.90 6.50 -0.26
C VAL A 32 -4.15 7.78 0.52
N ILE A 33 -3.16 8.19 1.29
CA ILE A 33 -3.30 9.40 2.13
C ILE A 33 -3.06 10.62 1.27
N ILE A 34 -4.01 11.55 1.32
CA ILE A 34 -4.00 12.75 0.52
C ILE A 34 -3.95 13.96 1.45
N ASP A 35 -3.14 14.95 1.07
CA ASP A 35 -3.08 16.21 1.79
C ASP A 35 -4.41 16.95 1.56
N GLN A 36 -5.12 17.26 2.63
CA GLN A 36 -6.42 17.89 2.54
C GLN A 36 -6.36 19.33 2.03
N VAL A 37 -5.23 19.98 2.20
CA VAL A 37 -5.07 21.36 1.75
C VAL A 37 -4.77 21.45 0.26
N SER A 38 -3.82 20.65 -0.22
CA SER A 38 -3.40 20.69 -1.61
C SER A 38 -4.12 19.69 -2.51
N GLY A 39 -4.74 18.66 -1.92
CA GLY A 39 -5.37 17.59 -2.68
C GLY A 39 -4.38 16.62 -3.32
N VAL A 40 -3.10 16.75 -3.00
CA VAL A 40 -2.03 15.92 -3.57
C VAL A 40 -1.71 14.77 -2.64
N SER A 41 -1.43 13.60 -3.22
CA SER A 41 -1.01 12.42 -2.46
C SER A 41 0.24 12.72 -1.64
N LYS A 42 0.24 12.28 -0.39
CA LYS A 42 1.42 12.41 0.47
C LYS A 42 2.47 11.35 0.18
N GLY A 43 2.22 10.47 -0.78
CA GLY A 43 3.18 9.45 -1.17
C GLY A 43 3.17 8.23 -0.28
N PHE A 44 2.11 7.98 0.47
CA PHE A 44 1.97 6.75 1.23
C PHE A 44 0.50 6.36 1.37
N GLY A 45 0.28 5.10 1.69
CA GLY A 45 -1.06 4.59 1.88
C GLY A 45 -1.05 3.30 2.68
N PHE A 46 -2.24 2.76 2.89
CA PHE A 46 -2.42 1.52 3.65
C PHE A 46 -3.21 0.53 2.83
N VAL A 47 -2.82 -0.75 2.95
CA VAL A 47 -3.55 -1.85 2.35
C VAL A 47 -3.83 -2.87 3.44
N GLU A 48 -5.08 -3.29 3.56
CA GLU A 48 -5.45 -4.30 4.52
C GLU A 48 -5.84 -5.58 3.79
N MET A 49 -5.16 -6.66 4.14
CA MET A 49 -5.41 -7.99 3.58
C MET A 49 -5.80 -8.94 4.71
N PRO A 50 -6.94 -9.64 4.59
CA PRO A 50 -7.42 -10.49 5.67
C PRO A 50 -6.57 -11.73 5.90
N ARG A 51 -5.83 -12.17 4.89
CA ARG A 51 -5.00 -13.37 4.99
C ARG A 51 -3.54 -13.00 5.15
N ALA A 52 -2.99 -13.30 6.32
CA ALA A 52 -1.61 -12.93 6.65
C ALA A 52 -0.59 -13.54 5.68
N GLY A 53 -0.81 -14.78 5.24
CA GLY A 53 0.10 -15.42 4.29
C GLY A 53 0.17 -14.69 2.96
N GLU A 54 -0.98 -14.27 2.43
CA GLU A 54 -1.04 -13.50 1.21
C GLU A 54 -0.42 -12.12 1.38
N ALA A 55 -0.68 -11.50 2.53
CA ALA A 55 -0.10 -10.20 2.83
C ALA A 55 1.42 -10.24 2.89
N LYS A 56 1.98 -11.27 3.46
CA LYS A 56 3.44 -11.45 3.53
C LYS A 56 4.05 -11.63 2.15
N ILE A 57 3.40 -12.40 1.29
CA ILE A 57 3.86 -12.60 -0.08
C ILE A 57 3.80 -11.29 -0.85
N ALA A 58 2.71 -10.56 -0.73
CA ALA A 58 2.56 -9.27 -1.38
C ALA A 58 3.64 -8.29 -0.91
N MET A 59 3.86 -8.22 0.39
CA MET A 59 4.87 -7.36 0.97
C MET A 59 6.25 -7.68 0.41
N LYS A 60 6.61 -8.95 0.40
CA LYS A 60 7.92 -9.40 -0.08
C LYS A 60 8.13 -9.08 -1.56
N ASN A 61 7.10 -9.27 -2.38
CA ASN A 61 7.22 -9.08 -3.81
C ASN A 61 7.10 -7.63 -4.25
N LEU A 62 6.36 -6.82 -3.52
CA LEU A 62 6.13 -5.42 -3.89
C LEU A 62 7.13 -4.46 -3.25
N ASN A 63 7.78 -4.87 -2.17
CA ASN A 63 8.80 -4.02 -1.54
C ASN A 63 9.95 -3.80 -2.51
N ASN A 64 10.35 -2.54 -2.70
CA ASN A 64 11.39 -2.13 -3.63
C ASN A 64 11.00 -2.28 -5.12
N LYS A 65 9.73 -2.51 -5.42
CA LYS A 65 9.27 -2.54 -6.80
C LYS A 65 9.04 -1.11 -7.28
N THR A 66 9.46 -0.82 -8.50
CA THR A 66 9.23 0.48 -9.11
C THR A 66 7.81 0.55 -9.65
N ILE A 67 7.04 1.48 -9.12
CA ILE A 67 5.67 1.75 -9.56
C ILE A 67 5.61 3.21 -10.00
N GLY A 68 5.30 3.43 -11.25
CA GLY A 68 5.41 4.77 -11.82
C GLY A 68 6.87 5.21 -11.84
N SER A 69 7.17 6.33 -11.21
CA SER A 69 8.53 6.88 -11.14
C SER A 69 9.26 6.48 -9.86
N ASN A 70 8.58 5.86 -8.92
CA ASN A 70 9.12 5.64 -7.57
C ASN A 70 9.25 4.19 -7.23
N LYS A 71 10.28 3.89 -6.44
CA LYS A 71 10.45 2.55 -5.86
C LYS A 71 9.70 2.51 -4.53
N ILE A 72 8.62 1.78 -4.48
CA ILE A 72 7.78 1.74 -3.28
C ILE A 72 8.39 0.88 -2.18
N ARG A 73 8.03 1.20 -0.96
CA ARG A 73 8.45 0.46 0.23
C ARG A 73 7.20 -0.08 0.91
N VAL A 74 7.19 -1.37 1.14
CA VAL A 74 6.05 -2.03 1.79
C VAL A 74 6.48 -2.62 3.11
N LYS A 75 5.79 -2.25 4.18
CA LYS A 75 6.07 -2.72 5.53
C LYS A 75 4.79 -3.15 6.20
N LYS A 76 4.92 -4.03 7.19
CA LYS A 76 3.81 -4.36 8.05
C LYS A 76 3.48 -3.14 8.92
N ALA A 77 2.24 -2.69 8.85
CA ALA A 77 1.76 -1.63 9.72
C ALA A 77 1.16 -2.26 10.95
N GLU A 78 1.86 -2.15 12.07
CA GLU A 78 1.34 -2.65 13.32
C GLU A 78 0.44 -1.62 13.95
N GLU A 79 -0.81 -2.02 14.15
CA GLU A 79 -1.67 -1.25 15.00
C GLU A 79 -1.40 -1.69 16.43
N LYS A 80 -0.89 -0.77 17.20
CA LYS A 80 -0.84 -1.02 18.61
C LYS A 80 -2.24 -0.91 19.16
N ASN A 81 -2.82 -2.03 19.37
CA ASN A 81 -3.96 -2.07 20.24
C ASN A 81 -3.41 -2.00 21.65
N ALA A 82 -3.58 -0.85 22.18
CA ALA A 82 -3.28 -0.72 23.59
C ALA A 82 -4.21 -1.61 24.37
#